data_f5c3101222062dcfaebe67859d98812a
#
_entry.id   f5c3101222062dcfaebe67859d98812a
#
_cell.length_a   1.000
_cell.length_b   1.000
_cell.length_c   1.000
_cell.angle_alpha   90.00
_cell.angle_beta   90.00
_cell.angle_gamma   90.00
#
_symmetry.space_group_name_H-M   'P 1'
#
loop_
_entity.id
_entity.type
_entity.pdbx_description
1 polymer ?
#
loop_
_entity_poly.entity_id
_entity_poly.type
_entity_poly.pdbx_seq_one_letter_code
_entity_poly.pdbx_strand_id
1 'polypeptide(L)'
;MPQGDAHVTIAVDGGNPQHYTGIGYHDHNWGNISMLKLMHDWYWARGKIAEYTLIASYITAERQYGSKTFPIFMLAKDGKVIADDATKVRFSMRDVAIEPDTGKPVAHQVIYEYIDGPERYVLTFTREKDILHNKFIEDLHGIKVILARLLRVDGAYLRFTGELSLEHYKADQLVETRRDEALWELMYFGHVTRK
;
A
#
# COMPACT_ATOMS: atom_id res chain seq x y z
N MET A 1 -1.30 -9.05 12.22
CA MET A 1 -1.22 -10.43 11.69
C MET A 1 -1.07 -10.33 10.18
N PRO A 2 0.13 -10.47 9.65
CA PRO A 2 0.38 -10.29 8.21
C PRO A 2 -0.21 -11.42 7.35
N GLN A 3 -0.40 -12.60 7.93
CA GLN A 3 -1.04 -13.75 7.30
C GLN A 3 -1.54 -14.72 8.35
N GLY A 4 -2.73 -15.26 8.16
CA GLY A 4 -3.31 -16.31 8.99
C GLY A 4 -4.37 -17.08 8.23
N ASP A 5 -4.66 -18.30 8.65
CA ASP A 5 -5.78 -19.04 8.12
C ASP A 5 -7.09 -18.36 8.52
N ALA A 6 -7.99 -18.20 7.57
CA ALA A 6 -9.26 -17.55 7.75
C ALA A 6 -10.43 -18.49 7.42
N HIS A 7 -11.40 -18.57 8.34
CA HIS A 7 -12.68 -19.21 8.14
C HIS A 7 -13.77 -18.16 8.34
N VAL A 8 -14.51 -17.89 7.28
CA VAL A 8 -15.51 -16.80 7.26
C VAL A 8 -16.89 -17.40 6.96
N THR A 9 -17.87 -17.03 7.76
CA THR A 9 -19.28 -17.35 7.50
C THR A 9 -20.05 -16.03 7.28
N ILE A 10 -20.71 -15.91 6.14
CA ILE A 10 -21.50 -14.74 5.77
C ILE A 10 -22.96 -15.16 5.57
N ALA A 11 -23.87 -14.46 6.26
CA ALA A 11 -25.30 -14.55 6.00
C ALA A 11 -25.82 -13.12 5.70
N VAL A 12 -26.52 -12.93 4.59
CA VAL A 12 -27.11 -11.65 4.18
C VAL A 12 -28.62 -11.77 4.25
N ASP A 13 -29.27 -10.80 4.90
CA ASP A 13 -30.73 -10.67 5.01
C ASP A 13 -31.46 -11.96 5.46
N GLY A 14 -30.84 -12.71 6.37
CA GLY A 14 -31.41 -13.97 6.86
C GLY A 14 -31.35 -15.14 5.87
N GLY A 15 -30.61 -14.98 4.77
CA GLY A 15 -30.34 -16.05 3.81
C GLY A 15 -29.44 -17.18 4.40
N ASN A 16 -29.27 -18.24 3.62
CA ASN A 16 -28.42 -19.35 4.02
C ASN A 16 -26.95 -18.91 4.21
N PRO A 17 -26.30 -19.28 5.31
CA PRO A 17 -24.88 -18.98 5.53
C PRO A 17 -24.01 -19.56 4.42
N GLN A 18 -23.10 -18.74 3.93
CA GLN A 18 -22.03 -19.16 3.01
C GLN A 18 -20.72 -19.24 3.77
N HIS A 19 -19.95 -20.30 3.56
CA HIS A 19 -18.69 -20.55 4.24
C HIS A 19 -17.53 -20.41 3.28
N TYR A 20 -16.52 -19.68 3.71
CA TYR A 20 -15.29 -19.43 2.95
C TYR A 20 -14.08 -19.79 3.79
N THR A 21 -13.07 -20.36 3.14
CA THR A 21 -11.76 -20.59 3.73
C THR A 21 -10.70 -19.93 2.88
N GLY A 22 -9.66 -19.41 3.50
CA GLY A 22 -8.58 -18.72 2.78
C GLY A 22 -7.55 -18.14 3.72
N ILE A 23 -6.80 -17.17 3.20
CA ILE A 23 -5.77 -16.45 3.94
C ILE A 23 -6.33 -15.10 4.35
N GLY A 24 -6.24 -14.78 5.64
CA GLY A 24 -6.65 -13.51 6.23
C GLY A 24 -5.45 -12.61 6.55
N TYR A 25 -5.72 -11.32 6.51
CA TYR A 25 -4.84 -10.25 6.98
C TYR A 25 -5.57 -9.41 8.01
N HIS A 26 -4.87 -8.95 9.03
CA HIS A 26 -5.41 -7.99 9.99
C HIS A 26 -4.32 -7.06 10.50
N ASP A 27 -4.58 -5.77 10.45
CA ASP A 27 -3.86 -4.74 11.18
C ASP A 27 -4.84 -3.86 11.95
N HIS A 28 -4.30 -3.06 12.83
CA HIS A 28 -5.04 -2.06 13.59
C HIS A 28 -4.15 -0.84 13.82
N ASN A 29 -4.61 0.29 13.32
CA ASN A 29 -3.97 1.57 13.49
C ASN A 29 -4.81 2.44 14.41
N TRP A 30 -4.19 3.12 15.37
CA TRP A 30 -4.88 4.04 16.29
C TRP A 30 -4.05 5.28 16.54
N GLY A 31 -4.74 6.35 16.90
CA GLY A 31 -4.09 7.62 17.24
C GLY A 31 -5.11 8.63 17.76
N ASN A 32 -4.60 9.70 18.35
CA ASN A 32 -5.41 10.81 18.87
C ASN A 32 -5.48 12.02 17.92
N ILE A 33 -4.83 11.91 16.75
CA ILE A 33 -4.83 12.94 15.69
C ILE A 33 -5.34 12.29 14.40
N SER A 34 -6.23 13.00 13.70
CA SER A 34 -6.75 12.54 12.41
C SER A 34 -5.62 12.35 11.39
N MET A 35 -5.65 11.24 10.66
CA MET A 35 -4.72 10.96 9.55
C MET A 35 -4.73 12.06 8.49
N LEU A 36 -5.87 12.70 8.22
CA LEU A 36 -6.01 13.86 7.35
C LEU A 36 -5.13 15.07 7.74
N LYS A 37 -4.72 15.14 9.00
CA LYS A 37 -3.83 16.22 9.51
C LYS A 37 -2.36 15.81 9.55
N LEU A 38 -2.09 14.50 9.56
CA LEU A 38 -0.74 13.95 9.71
C LEU A 38 -0.11 13.57 8.39
N MET A 39 -0.91 12.98 7.49
CA MET A 39 -0.43 12.30 6.31
C MET A 39 -0.88 13.03 5.06
N HIS A 40 0.02 13.16 4.09
CA HIS A 40 -0.28 13.66 2.76
C HIS A 40 -0.71 12.51 1.85
N ASP A 41 0.07 11.45 1.79
CA ASP A 41 -0.21 10.24 1.02
C ASP A 41 0.51 9.03 1.61
N TRP A 42 0.07 7.83 1.20
CA TRP A 42 0.83 6.61 1.38
C TRP A 42 0.62 5.62 0.24
N TYR A 43 1.66 4.86 -0.07
CA TYR A 43 1.52 3.54 -0.67
C TYR A 43 1.51 2.50 0.45
N TRP A 44 0.57 1.56 0.38
CA TRP A 44 0.54 0.40 1.25
C TRP A 44 0.39 -0.85 0.40
N ALA A 45 1.17 -1.88 0.69
CA ALA A 45 1.24 -3.09 -0.09
C ALA A 45 1.38 -4.33 0.80
N ARG A 46 0.79 -5.41 0.37
CA ARG A 46 1.02 -6.73 0.93
C ARG A 46 1.19 -7.76 -0.18
N GLY A 47 1.95 -8.81 0.09
CA GLY A 47 2.13 -9.91 -0.83
C GLY A 47 2.50 -11.21 -0.10
N LYS A 48 2.10 -12.32 -0.71
CA LYS A 48 2.58 -13.65 -0.40
C LYS A 48 3.18 -14.23 -1.66
N ILE A 49 4.46 -14.57 -1.63
CA ILE A 49 5.16 -15.18 -2.75
C ILE A 49 5.85 -16.44 -2.24
N ALA A 50 5.35 -17.62 -2.63
CA ALA A 50 5.89 -18.90 -2.13
C ALA A 50 6.08 -18.87 -0.61
N GLU A 51 7.30 -19.02 -0.11
CA GLU A 51 7.65 -18.98 1.31
C GLU A 51 7.72 -17.57 1.92
N TYR A 52 7.66 -16.49 1.09
CA TYR A 52 7.78 -15.13 1.58
C TYR A 52 6.43 -14.48 1.88
N THR A 53 6.40 -13.69 2.93
CA THR A 53 5.28 -12.79 3.28
C THR A 53 5.80 -11.38 3.44
N LEU A 54 5.16 -10.42 2.74
CA LEU A 54 5.56 -9.03 2.72
C LEU A 54 4.44 -8.12 3.24
N ILE A 55 4.82 -7.13 4.04
CA ILE A 55 4.08 -5.90 4.31
C ILE A 55 5.02 -4.73 4.04
N ALA A 56 4.58 -3.79 3.22
CA ALA A 56 5.33 -2.59 2.93
C ALA A 56 4.43 -1.36 2.86
N SER A 57 4.91 -0.24 3.35
CA SER A 57 4.25 1.05 3.18
C SER A 57 5.28 2.15 3.03
N TYR A 58 4.92 3.19 2.29
CA TYR A 58 5.70 4.41 2.18
C TYR A 58 4.78 5.59 2.41
N ILE A 59 4.93 6.20 3.58
CA ILE A 59 4.07 7.25 4.10
C ILE A 59 4.77 8.59 3.90
N THR A 60 4.06 9.58 3.34
CA THR A 60 4.49 10.98 3.29
C THR A 60 3.69 11.78 4.31
N ALA A 61 4.37 12.45 5.23
CA ALA A 61 3.74 13.34 6.19
C ALA A 61 3.27 14.64 5.51
N GLU A 62 2.27 15.28 6.12
CA GLU A 62 1.78 16.58 5.68
C GLU A 62 2.89 17.65 5.72
N ARG A 63 2.74 18.69 4.89
CA ARG A 63 3.72 19.77 4.74
C ARG A 63 4.10 20.47 6.05
N GLN A 64 3.16 20.61 6.98
CA GLN A 64 3.42 21.17 8.31
C GLN A 64 4.43 20.35 9.14
N TYR A 65 4.63 19.08 8.78
CA TYR A 65 5.63 18.19 9.39
C TYR A 65 6.87 18.02 8.49
N GLY A 66 7.04 18.94 7.49
CA GLY A 66 8.20 18.98 6.62
C GLY A 66 8.17 17.95 5.49
N SER A 67 7.00 17.39 5.15
CA SER A 67 6.86 16.35 4.11
C SER A 67 7.85 15.19 4.28
N LYS A 68 8.15 14.84 5.53
CA LYS A 68 9.03 13.71 5.85
C LYS A 68 8.41 12.41 5.40
N THR A 69 9.23 11.48 4.97
CA THR A 69 8.81 10.16 4.51
C THR A 69 9.20 9.07 5.50
N PHE A 70 8.34 8.07 5.62
CA PHE A 70 8.50 6.96 6.56
C PHE A 70 8.20 5.64 5.85
N PRO A 71 9.23 4.86 5.48
CA PRO A 71 9.02 3.50 5.04
C PRO A 71 8.62 2.62 6.22
N ILE A 72 7.67 1.72 5.98
CA ILE A 72 7.35 0.58 6.84
C ILE A 72 7.64 -0.65 6.01
N PHE A 73 8.35 -1.61 6.56
CA PHE A 73 8.75 -2.79 5.82
C PHE A 73 8.85 -3.99 6.76
N MET A 74 8.31 -5.10 6.31
CA MET A 74 8.49 -6.40 6.93
C MET A 74 8.52 -7.46 5.85
N LEU A 75 9.60 -8.20 5.76
CA LEU A 75 9.72 -9.40 4.94
C LEU A 75 9.96 -10.59 5.85
N ALA A 76 9.11 -11.59 5.74
CA ALA A 76 9.28 -12.88 6.42
C ALA A 76 9.49 -13.99 5.40
N LYS A 77 10.29 -14.99 5.75
CA LYS A 77 10.48 -16.24 5.01
C LYS A 77 10.16 -17.40 5.94
N ASP A 78 9.31 -18.33 5.49
CA ASP A 78 8.85 -19.48 6.31
C ASP A 78 8.32 -19.06 7.70
N GLY A 79 7.56 -17.95 7.74
CA GLY A 79 6.98 -17.41 8.96
C GLY A 79 7.96 -16.71 9.91
N LYS A 80 9.24 -16.60 9.55
CA LYS A 80 10.27 -15.89 10.32
C LYS A 80 10.58 -14.55 9.66
N VAL A 81 10.52 -13.46 10.43
CA VAL A 81 10.92 -12.12 9.96
C VAL A 81 12.42 -12.13 9.67
N ILE A 82 12.80 -11.75 8.45
CA ILE A 82 14.18 -11.68 7.96
C ILE A 82 14.61 -10.25 7.64
N ALA A 83 13.66 -9.32 7.47
CA ALA A 83 13.94 -7.91 7.20
C ALA A 83 12.78 -7.05 7.71
N ASP A 84 13.05 -6.12 8.65
CA ASP A 84 12.07 -5.20 9.24
C ASP A 84 12.67 -3.85 9.69
N ASP A 85 13.94 -3.60 9.38
CA ASP A 85 14.60 -2.33 9.67
C ASP A 85 14.30 -1.29 8.59
N ALA A 86 13.37 -0.37 8.88
CA ALA A 86 12.95 0.68 7.96
C ALA A 86 14.10 1.59 7.49
N THR A 87 15.19 1.70 8.26
CA THR A 87 16.35 2.53 7.89
C THR A 87 17.17 1.95 6.73
N LYS A 88 16.98 0.67 6.45
CA LYS A 88 17.63 -0.08 5.36
C LYS A 88 16.79 -0.13 4.08
N VAL A 89 15.61 0.51 4.10
CA VAL A 89 14.67 0.51 2.97
C VAL A 89 14.87 1.73 2.09
N ARG A 90 14.99 1.50 0.80
CA ARG A 90 14.85 2.52 -0.25
C ARG A 90 13.56 2.30 -0.99
N PHE A 91 12.85 3.39 -1.26
CA PHE A 91 11.63 3.40 -2.04
C PHE A 91 11.83 4.19 -3.33
N SER A 92 11.31 3.67 -4.42
CA SER A 92 11.29 4.39 -5.69
C SER A 92 10.02 4.09 -6.49
N MET A 93 9.70 4.97 -7.42
CA MET A 93 8.55 4.87 -8.32
C MET A 93 9.03 5.01 -9.76
N ARG A 94 8.40 4.27 -10.69
CA ARG A 94 8.64 4.38 -12.13
C ARG A 94 7.34 4.60 -12.89
N ASP A 95 7.46 5.28 -14.02
CA ASP A 95 6.36 5.54 -14.95
C ASP A 95 5.13 6.13 -14.25
N VAL A 96 5.36 7.26 -13.57
CA VAL A 96 4.31 7.99 -12.85
C VAL A 96 3.48 8.78 -13.86
N ALA A 97 2.17 8.53 -13.88
CA ALA A 97 1.21 9.22 -14.71
C ALA A 97 0.06 9.79 -13.87
N ILE A 98 -0.62 10.80 -14.39
CA ILE A 98 -1.84 11.32 -13.76
C ILE A 98 -2.98 10.35 -14.06
N GLU A 99 -3.59 9.80 -13.01
CA GLU A 99 -4.77 8.97 -13.14
C GLU A 99 -5.99 9.88 -13.45
N PRO A 100 -6.73 9.59 -14.56
CA PRO A 100 -7.72 10.53 -15.10
C PRO A 100 -8.88 10.85 -14.16
N ASP A 101 -9.39 9.85 -13.43
CA ASP A 101 -10.60 9.98 -12.61
C ASP A 101 -10.32 10.78 -11.34
N THR A 102 -9.19 10.53 -10.68
CA THR A 102 -8.83 11.18 -9.42
C THR A 102 -7.94 12.41 -9.62
N GLY A 103 -7.26 12.52 -10.76
CA GLY A 103 -6.26 13.57 -11.02
C GLY A 103 -4.97 13.41 -10.19
N LYS A 104 -4.73 12.24 -9.60
CA LYS A 104 -3.57 11.97 -8.76
C LYS A 104 -2.43 11.36 -9.56
N PRO A 105 -1.16 11.68 -9.24
CA PRO A 105 -0.02 10.97 -9.80
C PRO A 105 0.01 9.55 -9.23
N VAL A 106 0.07 8.57 -10.12
CA VAL A 106 0.09 7.14 -9.78
C VAL A 106 1.24 6.48 -10.53
N ALA A 107 2.05 5.73 -9.82
CA ALA A 107 3.14 4.97 -10.40
C ALA A 107 2.63 3.69 -11.07
N HIS A 108 3.21 3.34 -12.23
CA HIS A 108 3.03 2.02 -12.81
C HIS A 108 3.80 0.96 -12.02
N GLN A 109 5.00 1.32 -11.52
CA GLN A 109 5.77 0.46 -10.64
C GLN A 109 6.13 1.17 -9.33
N VAL A 110 5.96 0.47 -8.21
CA VAL A 110 6.51 0.85 -6.91
C VAL A 110 7.53 -0.19 -6.47
N ILE A 111 8.68 0.27 -5.98
CA ILE A 111 9.82 -0.57 -5.71
C ILE A 111 10.30 -0.31 -4.28
N TYR A 112 10.39 -1.38 -3.50
CA TYR A 112 11.02 -1.39 -2.18
C TYR A 112 12.31 -2.19 -2.26
N GLU A 113 13.42 -1.58 -1.91
CA GLU A 113 14.72 -2.22 -1.86
C GLU A 113 15.22 -2.23 -0.41
N TYR A 114 15.42 -3.41 0.15
CA TYR A 114 16.00 -3.59 1.48
C TYR A 114 17.45 -4.05 1.34
N ILE A 115 18.39 -3.34 1.99
CA ILE A 115 19.82 -3.60 1.88
C ILE A 115 20.41 -3.79 3.28
N ASP A 116 20.94 -4.98 3.56
CA ASP A 116 21.58 -5.32 4.83
C ASP A 116 22.90 -6.08 4.62
N GLY A 117 24.00 -5.33 4.61
CA GLY A 117 25.30 -5.89 4.31
C GLY A 117 25.34 -6.55 2.92
N PRO A 118 25.64 -7.86 2.83
CA PRO A 118 25.65 -8.56 1.54
C PRO A 118 24.26 -8.95 1.03
N GLU A 119 23.24 -8.88 1.88
CA GLU A 119 21.86 -9.28 1.54
C GLU A 119 21.09 -8.08 0.99
N ARG A 120 20.46 -8.26 -0.17
CA ARG A 120 19.61 -7.25 -0.79
C ARG A 120 18.35 -7.89 -1.36
N TYR A 121 17.20 -7.38 -0.97
CA TYR A 121 15.89 -7.79 -1.47
C TYR A 121 15.27 -6.65 -2.26
N VAL A 122 14.88 -6.90 -3.50
CA VAL A 122 14.18 -5.94 -4.35
C VAL A 122 12.76 -6.46 -4.61
N LEU A 123 11.77 -5.70 -4.17
CA LEU A 123 10.37 -6.03 -4.33
C LEU A 123 9.72 -4.99 -5.23
N THR A 124 9.29 -5.43 -6.40
CA THR A 124 8.65 -4.56 -7.42
C THR A 124 7.19 -4.96 -7.59
N PHE A 125 6.30 -4.01 -7.36
CA PHE A 125 4.88 -4.11 -7.66
C PHE A 125 4.62 -3.44 -9.00
N THR A 126 4.22 -4.21 -10.00
CA THR A 126 3.88 -3.73 -11.34
C THR A 126 2.37 -3.72 -11.50
N ARG A 127 1.77 -2.54 -11.69
CA ARG A 127 0.34 -2.34 -11.79
C ARG A 127 -0.18 -2.89 -13.12
N GLU A 128 -1.17 -3.79 -13.03
CA GLU A 128 -1.84 -4.38 -14.19
C GLU A 128 -3.32 -3.97 -14.25
N LYS A 129 -3.96 -3.88 -13.07
CA LYS A 129 -5.39 -3.61 -13.00
C LYS A 129 -5.72 -2.70 -11.82
N ASP A 130 -6.60 -1.76 -12.09
CA ASP A 130 -7.20 -0.89 -11.08
C ASP A 130 -8.51 -1.53 -10.60
N ILE A 131 -8.61 -1.73 -9.28
CA ILE A 131 -9.81 -2.32 -8.66
C ILE A 131 -10.77 -1.23 -8.22
N LEU A 132 -10.22 -0.11 -7.75
CA LEU A 132 -10.99 0.99 -7.19
C LEU A 132 -10.30 2.32 -7.43
N HIS A 133 -11.09 3.30 -7.87
CA HIS A 133 -10.74 4.73 -7.86
C HIS A 133 -11.87 5.46 -7.15
N ASN A 134 -11.58 6.12 -6.04
CA ASN A 134 -12.59 6.88 -5.30
C ASN A 134 -12.02 8.21 -4.84
N LYS A 135 -12.75 9.31 -5.11
CA LYS A 135 -12.50 10.62 -4.52
C LYS A 135 -13.33 10.78 -3.26
N PHE A 136 -12.73 11.16 -2.16
CA PHE A 136 -13.45 11.35 -0.89
C PHE A 136 -14.58 12.37 -0.97
N ILE A 137 -14.50 13.31 -1.91
CA ILE A 137 -15.56 14.31 -2.13
C ILE A 137 -16.83 13.68 -2.76
N GLU A 138 -16.71 12.58 -3.49
CA GLU A 138 -17.81 11.91 -4.16
C GLU A 138 -18.73 11.17 -3.19
N ASP A 139 -18.21 10.79 -2.02
CA ASP A 139 -18.97 10.17 -0.93
C ASP A 139 -19.77 11.19 -0.10
N LEU A 140 -19.60 12.48 -0.38
CA LEU A 140 -20.28 13.55 0.34
C LEU A 140 -21.54 14.00 -0.39
N HIS A 141 -22.58 14.40 0.38
CA HIS A 141 -23.86 14.83 -0.15
C HIS A 141 -24.29 16.19 0.43
N GLY A 142 -25.07 16.93 -0.37
CA GLY A 142 -25.66 18.19 0.06
C GLY A 142 -24.63 19.29 0.39
N ILE A 143 -24.87 20.02 1.49
CA ILE A 143 -24.00 21.14 1.90
C ILE A 143 -22.57 20.73 2.21
N LYS A 144 -22.33 19.45 2.55
CA LYS A 144 -21.01 18.90 2.82
C LYS A 144 -20.10 18.96 1.59
N VAL A 145 -20.65 18.76 0.39
CA VAL A 145 -19.90 18.89 -0.87
C VAL A 145 -19.42 20.32 -1.08
N ILE A 146 -20.28 21.31 -0.81
CA ILE A 146 -19.94 22.73 -0.96
C ILE A 146 -18.83 23.10 0.02
N LEU A 147 -18.96 22.66 1.27
CA LEU A 147 -17.96 22.92 2.29
C LEU A 147 -16.61 22.23 1.97
N ALA A 148 -16.65 20.98 1.52
CA ALA A 148 -15.46 20.25 1.12
C ALA A 148 -14.73 20.92 -0.05
N ARG A 149 -15.48 21.43 -1.06
CA ARG A 149 -14.90 22.19 -2.17
C ARG A 149 -14.29 23.50 -1.70
N LEU A 150 -14.95 24.20 -0.78
CA LEU A 150 -14.43 25.45 -0.19
C LEU A 150 -13.14 25.19 0.60
N LEU A 151 -13.09 24.09 1.36
CA LEU A 151 -11.93 23.64 2.12
C LEU A 151 -10.90 22.93 1.25
N ARG A 152 -11.15 22.80 -0.06
CA ARG A 152 -10.28 22.14 -1.02
C ARG A 152 -9.94 20.71 -0.61
N VAL A 153 -10.91 19.95 -0.12
CA VAL A 153 -10.73 18.51 0.13
C VAL A 153 -10.48 17.81 -1.21
N ASP A 154 -9.34 17.18 -1.35
CA ASP A 154 -8.88 16.56 -2.60
C ASP A 154 -8.28 15.16 -2.35
N GLY A 155 -8.77 14.47 -1.33
CA GLY A 155 -8.34 13.13 -1.00
C GLY A 155 -8.87 12.10 -2.01
N ALA A 156 -8.10 11.04 -2.23
CA ALA A 156 -8.46 9.94 -3.10
C ALA A 156 -7.92 8.61 -2.56
N TYR A 157 -8.65 7.52 -2.84
CA TYR A 157 -8.24 6.16 -2.56
C TYR A 157 -8.23 5.35 -3.84
N LEU A 158 -7.08 4.76 -4.15
CA LEU A 158 -6.88 3.94 -5.32
C LEU A 158 -6.37 2.55 -4.89
N ARG A 159 -6.85 1.52 -5.53
CA ARG A 159 -6.50 0.14 -5.21
C ARG A 159 -6.16 -0.64 -6.47
N PHE A 160 -5.09 -1.41 -6.42
CA PHE A 160 -4.49 -2.07 -7.56
C PHE A 160 -4.26 -3.54 -7.32
N THR A 161 -4.27 -4.33 -8.42
CA THR A 161 -3.65 -5.65 -8.47
C THR A 161 -2.63 -5.69 -9.61
N GLY A 162 -1.72 -6.64 -9.52
CA GLY A 162 -0.73 -6.90 -10.55
C GLY A 162 0.39 -7.79 -10.04
N GLU A 163 1.47 -7.86 -10.81
CA GLU A 163 2.62 -8.68 -10.47
C GLU A 163 3.42 -8.08 -9.31
N LEU A 164 3.73 -8.89 -8.34
CA LEU A 164 4.82 -8.68 -7.38
C LEU A 164 5.98 -9.57 -7.75
N SER A 165 7.13 -8.98 -8.05
CA SER A 165 8.39 -9.71 -8.16
C SER A 165 9.26 -9.47 -6.93
N LEU A 166 9.87 -10.52 -6.43
CA LEU A 166 10.90 -10.51 -5.41
C LEU A 166 12.20 -11.01 -6.02
N GLU A 167 13.24 -10.20 -5.93
CA GLU A 167 14.62 -10.58 -6.29
C GLU A 167 15.48 -10.53 -5.02
N HIS A 168 16.18 -11.61 -4.74
CA HIS A 168 17.13 -11.70 -3.64
C HIS A 168 18.54 -11.77 -4.20
N TYR A 169 19.39 -10.87 -3.73
CA TYR A 169 20.80 -10.80 -4.07
C TYR A 169 21.65 -11.06 -2.84
N LYS A 170 22.77 -11.73 -3.04
CA LYS A 170 23.81 -11.92 -2.05
C LYS A 170 25.16 -11.50 -2.63
N ALA A 171 25.83 -10.53 -2.00
CA ALA A 171 27.05 -9.92 -2.50
C ALA A 171 26.92 -9.52 -3.99
N ASP A 172 25.83 -8.81 -4.34
CA ASP A 172 25.45 -8.35 -5.69
C ASP A 172 25.15 -9.45 -6.72
N GLN A 173 25.20 -10.72 -6.33
CA GLN A 173 24.77 -11.82 -7.20
C GLN A 173 23.31 -12.14 -6.96
N LEU A 174 22.53 -12.19 -8.04
CA LEU A 174 21.13 -12.64 -8.00
C LEU A 174 21.10 -14.13 -7.66
N VAL A 175 20.53 -14.47 -6.51
CA VAL A 175 20.45 -15.86 -6.02
C VAL A 175 19.05 -16.44 -6.11
N GLU A 176 18.03 -15.59 -6.15
CA GLU A 176 16.64 -16.03 -6.18
C GLU A 176 15.74 -15.00 -6.85
N THR A 177 14.76 -15.47 -7.63
CA THR A 177 13.66 -14.66 -8.15
C THR A 177 12.35 -15.41 -7.92
N ARG A 178 11.33 -14.70 -7.40
CA ARG A 178 9.95 -15.18 -7.24
C ARG A 178 8.99 -14.18 -7.84
N ARG A 179 7.83 -14.66 -8.29
CA ARG A 179 6.74 -13.81 -8.79
C ARG A 179 5.42 -14.37 -8.36
N ASP A 180 4.48 -13.49 -8.05
CA ASP A 180 3.10 -13.82 -7.72
C ASP A 180 2.21 -12.58 -7.91
N GLU A 181 0.91 -12.75 -7.74
CA GLU A 181 -0.02 -11.64 -7.73
C GLU A 181 -0.02 -10.94 -6.36
N ALA A 182 -0.13 -9.62 -6.36
CA ALA A 182 -0.26 -8.83 -5.15
C ALA A 182 -1.35 -7.78 -5.27
N LEU A 183 -1.71 -7.26 -4.09
CA LEU A 183 -2.66 -6.17 -3.92
C LEU A 183 -1.97 -5.03 -3.16
N TRP A 184 -2.10 -3.80 -3.68
CA TRP A 184 -1.64 -2.60 -3.00
C TRP A 184 -2.57 -1.44 -3.24
N GLU A 185 -2.34 -0.39 -2.50
CA GLU A 185 -3.16 0.81 -2.53
C GLU A 185 -2.32 2.07 -2.47
N LEU A 186 -2.90 3.14 -2.98
CA LEU A 186 -2.42 4.50 -2.84
C LEU A 186 -3.55 5.34 -2.25
N MET A 187 -3.27 5.98 -1.13
CA MET A 187 -4.21 6.90 -0.51
C MET A 187 -3.61 8.30 -0.46
N TYR A 188 -4.35 9.27 -0.98
CA TYR A 188 -4.08 10.69 -0.81
C TYR A 188 -5.05 11.28 0.19
N PHE A 189 -4.54 12.04 1.15
CA PHE A 189 -5.33 12.77 2.14
C PHE A 189 -5.43 14.27 1.79
N GLY A 190 -4.40 14.79 1.17
CA GLY A 190 -4.24 16.21 0.87
C GLY A 190 -4.13 16.53 -0.62
N HIS A 191 -3.86 17.80 -0.89
CA HIS A 191 -3.67 18.29 -2.25
C HIS A 191 -2.31 17.87 -2.81
N VAL A 192 -2.31 17.36 -4.03
CA VAL A 192 -1.07 17.21 -4.79
C VAL A 192 -0.55 18.60 -5.11
N THR A 193 0.59 18.96 -4.54
CA THR A 193 1.30 20.19 -4.93
C THR A 193 1.87 19.95 -6.32
N ARG A 194 1.28 20.60 -7.33
CA ARG A 194 1.91 20.65 -8.66
C ARG A 194 3.24 21.36 -8.51
N LYS A 195 4.32 20.63 -8.76
CA LYS A 195 5.65 21.22 -8.92
C LYS A 195 5.75 21.93 -10.26
#